data_2fdab570600a2ffbee5c0e7b51b274ab
#
_entry.id   2fdab570600a2ffbee5c0e7b51b274ab
#
_cell.length_a   1.000
_cell.length_b   1.000
_cell.length_c   1.000
_cell.angle_alpha   90.00
_cell.angle_beta   90.00
_cell.angle_gamma   90.00
#
_symmetry.space_group_name_H-M   'P 1'
#
loop_
_entity.id
_entity.type
_entity.pdbx_description
1 polymer ?
#
loop_
_entity_poly.entity_id
_entity_poly.type
_entity_poly.pdbx_seq_one_letter_code
_entity_poly.pdbx_strand_id
1 'polypeptide(L)'
;MYIIKRNGEQNEFNIEKITNAVEAANLSVSEEKQLTYHQIMSIAEKVQKKTHGLKRAVSVEEISDMVEDEIMAEDGYEVARNYIKYRFKRALSRKQNTTDESILSLLECNNELVKQENSNKNPVVNSVQRDYMAGEVSKDLCKRVLVPEDVWN
;
A
#
# COMPACT_ATOMS: atom_id res chain seq x y z
N MET A 1 5.42 15.00 -13.01
CA MET A 1 5.99 13.66 -13.11
C MET A 1 5.00 12.66 -12.55
N TYR A 2 4.81 11.51 -13.21
CA TYR A 2 3.81 10.52 -12.80
C TYR A 2 4.47 9.35 -12.10
N ILE A 3 3.82 8.88 -11.05
CA ILE A 3 4.15 7.65 -10.34
C ILE A 3 3.07 6.60 -10.61
N ILE A 4 3.48 5.35 -10.67
CA ILE A 4 2.56 4.22 -10.83
C ILE A 4 2.23 3.70 -9.44
N LYS A 5 0.96 3.78 -9.06
CA LYS A 5 0.45 3.14 -7.84
C LYS A 5 0.42 1.61 -8.02
N ARG A 6 0.27 0.89 -6.90
CA ARG A 6 0.14 -0.58 -6.87
C ARG A 6 -1.08 -1.11 -7.63
N ASN A 7 -2.13 -0.32 -7.76
CA ASN A 7 -3.33 -0.64 -8.56
C ASN A 7 -3.19 -0.30 -10.05
N GLY A 8 -2.00 0.13 -10.50
CA GLY A 8 -1.73 0.52 -11.89
C GLY A 8 -2.10 1.96 -12.24
N GLU A 9 -2.77 2.69 -11.35
CA GLU A 9 -3.13 4.09 -11.62
C GLU A 9 -1.89 4.98 -11.60
N GLN A 10 -1.89 5.96 -12.50
CA GLN A 10 -0.87 7.01 -12.55
C GLN A 10 -1.33 8.21 -11.73
N ASN A 11 -0.49 8.63 -10.79
CA ASN A 11 -0.71 9.84 -10.02
C ASN A 11 0.51 10.76 -10.09
N GLU A 12 0.29 12.02 -9.77
CA GLU A 12 1.38 12.97 -9.65
C GLU A 12 2.27 12.66 -8.43
N PHE A 13 3.57 12.88 -8.61
CA PHE A 13 4.53 12.77 -7.52
C PHE A 13 4.26 13.86 -6.48
N ASN A 14 4.14 13.48 -5.23
CA ASN A 14 3.94 14.40 -4.12
C ASN A 14 5.02 14.16 -3.06
N ILE A 15 5.90 15.15 -2.89
CA ILE A 15 7.02 15.12 -1.94
C ILE A 15 6.53 15.05 -0.48
N GLU A 16 5.40 15.66 -0.16
CA GLU A 16 4.84 15.68 1.20
C GLU A 16 4.52 14.27 1.72
N LYS A 17 4.16 13.35 0.82
CA LYS A 17 3.91 11.95 1.20
C LYS A 17 5.18 11.24 1.66
N ILE A 18 6.32 11.62 1.10
CA ILE A 18 7.62 11.09 1.50
C ILE A 18 8.01 11.68 2.85
N THR A 19 7.96 13.01 3.00
CA THR A 19 8.29 13.66 4.27
C THR A 19 7.44 13.14 5.42
N ASN A 20 6.12 13.07 5.24
CA ASN A 20 5.20 12.55 6.26
C ASN A 20 5.47 11.09 6.63
N ALA A 21 5.85 10.25 5.66
CA ALA A 21 6.18 8.86 5.91
C ALA A 21 7.50 8.70 6.68
N VAL A 22 8.51 9.50 6.36
CA VAL A 22 9.79 9.52 7.06
C VAL A 22 9.63 10.11 8.47
N GLU A 23 8.86 11.19 8.63
CA GLU A 23 8.54 11.79 9.93
C GLU A 23 7.82 10.79 10.85
N ALA A 24 6.82 10.06 10.33
CA ALA A 24 6.12 9.03 11.09
C ALA A 24 7.06 7.92 11.59
N ALA A 25 8.03 7.53 10.76
CA ALA A 25 9.06 6.58 11.17
C ALA A 25 10.05 7.18 12.18
N ASN A 26 10.40 8.46 12.02
CA ASN A 26 11.31 9.20 12.88
C ASN A 26 10.75 9.38 14.31
N LEU A 27 9.47 9.70 14.43
CA LEU A 27 8.80 9.87 15.72
C LEU A 27 8.74 8.58 16.56
N SER A 28 8.92 7.42 15.95
CA SER A 28 8.96 6.13 16.64
C SER A 28 10.36 5.72 17.11
N VAL A 29 11.35 6.59 16.95
CA VAL A 29 12.74 6.40 17.38
C VAL A 29 13.04 7.30 18.59
N SER A 30 13.98 6.90 19.44
CA SER A 30 14.45 7.72 20.56
C SER A 30 15.02 9.06 20.06
N GLU A 31 14.79 10.14 20.80
CA GLU A 31 15.18 11.52 20.43
C GLU A 31 16.65 11.65 20.01
N GLU A 32 17.54 10.91 20.67
CA GLU A 32 18.98 10.92 20.39
C GLU A 32 19.35 10.39 18.99
N LYS A 33 18.48 9.61 18.38
CA LYS A 33 18.69 8.93 17.11
C LYS A 33 17.72 9.38 16.02
N GLN A 34 16.94 10.41 16.33
CA GLN A 34 16.02 11.01 15.36
C GLN A 34 16.82 11.84 14.35
N LEU A 35 16.36 11.77 13.11
CA LEU A 35 16.79 12.68 12.06
C LEU A 35 16.21 14.07 12.31
N THR A 36 16.98 15.09 12.04
CA THR A 36 16.55 16.49 12.07
C THR A 36 15.57 16.75 10.91
N TYR A 37 14.72 17.75 11.07
CA TYR A 37 13.83 18.18 9.99
C TYR A 37 14.58 18.50 8.68
N HIS A 38 15.77 19.12 8.79
CA HIS A 38 16.59 19.43 7.63
C HIS A 38 17.08 18.17 6.90
N GLN A 39 17.45 17.12 7.62
CA GLN A 39 17.84 15.84 7.02
C GLN A 39 16.64 15.19 6.31
N ILE A 40 15.46 15.21 6.92
CA ILE A 40 14.22 14.67 6.32
C ILE A 40 13.92 15.39 5.00
N MET A 41 13.99 16.70 4.98
CA MET A 41 13.79 17.48 3.76
C MET A 41 14.86 17.18 2.69
N SER A 42 16.13 17.06 3.10
CA SER A 42 17.23 16.67 2.21
C SER A 42 16.98 15.30 1.56
N ILE A 43 16.54 14.32 2.34
CA ILE A 43 16.17 12.97 1.85
C ILE A 43 15.08 13.09 0.78
N ALA A 44 14.00 13.81 1.08
CA ALA A 44 12.87 13.96 0.16
C ALA A 44 13.29 14.65 -1.16
N GLU A 45 14.13 15.69 -1.08
CA GLU A 45 14.66 16.35 -2.27
C GLU A 45 15.60 15.46 -3.10
N LYS A 46 16.45 14.68 -2.45
CA LYS A 46 17.34 13.73 -3.13
C LYS A 46 16.54 12.66 -3.87
N VAL A 47 15.52 12.11 -3.22
CA VAL A 47 14.59 11.14 -3.85
C VAL A 47 13.87 11.78 -5.02
N GLN A 48 13.37 13.01 -4.88
CA GLN A 48 12.73 13.75 -5.96
C GLN A 48 13.68 13.93 -7.15
N LYS A 49 14.91 14.34 -6.93
CA LYS A 49 15.93 14.50 -7.99
C LYS A 49 16.24 13.19 -8.69
N LYS A 50 16.44 12.09 -7.95
CA LYS A 50 16.67 10.76 -8.50
C LYS A 50 15.49 10.33 -9.37
N THR A 51 14.27 10.48 -8.86
CA THR A 51 13.04 10.13 -9.56
C THR A 51 12.87 10.91 -10.85
N HIS A 52 13.12 12.22 -10.85
CA HIS A 52 13.09 13.06 -12.06
C HIS A 52 14.16 12.65 -13.10
N GLY A 53 15.32 12.21 -12.62
CA GLY A 53 16.42 11.76 -13.49
C GLY A 53 16.09 10.52 -14.31
N LEU A 54 15.17 9.68 -13.87
CA LEU A 54 14.81 8.42 -14.53
C LEU A 54 13.99 8.60 -15.83
N LYS A 55 13.41 9.79 -16.07
CA LYS A 55 12.61 10.13 -17.28
C LYS A 55 11.53 9.11 -17.66
N ARG A 56 11.08 8.29 -16.72
CA ARG A 56 10.01 7.30 -16.87
C ARG A 56 9.07 7.37 -15.67
N ALA A 57 7.90 6.78 -15.78
CA ALA A 57 7.04 6.58 -14.63
C ALA A 57 7.71 5.59 -13.66
N VAL A 58 7.73 5.93 -12.38
CA VAL A 58 8.39 5.17 -11.32
C VAL A 58 7.33 4.58 -10.40
N SER A 59 7.50 3.34 -9.98
CA SER A 59 6.56 2.71 -9.05
C SER A 59 6.72 3.25 -7.62
N VAL A 60 5.65 3.16 -6.83
CA VAL A 60 5.70 3.52 -5.40
C VAL A 60 6.72 2.67 -4.65
N GLU A 61 6.94 1.42 -5.06
CA GLU A 61 7.93 0.54 -4.46
C GLU A 61 9.35 1.05 -4.69
N GLU A 62 9.69 1.39 -5.94
CA GLU A 62 11.00 1.96 -6.28
C GLU A 62 11.28 3.27 -5.53
N ILE A 63 10.27 4.14 -5.40
CA ILE A 63 10.40 5.36 -4.60
C ILE A 63 10.69 5.03 -3.14
N SER A 64 9.99 4.05 -2.60
CA SER A 64 10.18 3.65 -1.21
C SER A 64 11.56 3.05 -0.96
N ASP A 65 12.10 2.29 -1.89
CA ASP A 65 13.46 1.75 -1.82
C ASP A 65 14.50 2.89 -1.87
N MET A 66 14.30 3.88 -2.75
CA MET A 66 15.14 5.09 -2.78
C MET A 66 15.09 5.88 -1.46
N VAL A 67 13.93 5.94 -0.81
CA VAL A 67 13.79 6.61 0.50
C VAL A 67 14.58 5.85 1.57
N GLU A 68 14.50 4.53 1.58
CA GLU A 68 15.26 3.68 2.52
C GLU A 68 16.77 3.88 2.35
N ASP A 69 17.25 3.88 1.11
CA ASP A 69 18.67 4.11 0.80
C ASP A 69 19.14 5.49 1.28
N GLU A 70 18.33 6.55 1.05
CA GLU A 70 18.69 7.90 1.49
C GLU A 70 18.67 8.07 3.01
N ILE A 71 17.72 7.42 3.72
CA ILE A 71 17.69 7.42 5.19
C ILE A 71 18.96 6.73 5.73
N MET A 72 19.38 5.62 5.12
CA MET A 72 20.60 4.92 5.51
C MET A 72 21.85 5.75 5.22
N ALA A 73 21.87 6.50 4.12
CA ALA A 73 22.98 7.40 3.75
C ALA A 73 23.14 8.58 4.72
N GLU A 74 22.10 8.97 5.43
CA GLU A 74 22.13 9.97 6.51
C GLU A 74 22.38 9.35 7.90
N ASP A 75 22.90 8.12 7.96
CA ASP A 75 23.16 7.34 9.18
C ASP A 75 21.91 7.07 10.04
N GLY A 76 20.71 7.23 9.49
CA GLY A 76 19.44 7.03 10.15
C GLY A 76 18.99 5.55 10.23
N TYR A 77 19.86 4.63 10.61
CA TYR A 77 19.58 3.18 10.56
C TYR A 77 18.34 2.74 11.35
N GLU A 78 18.08 3.35 12.51
CA GLU A 78 16.90 3.01 13.31
C GLU A 78 15.62 3.57 12.67
N VAL A 79 15.71 4.75 12.08
CA VAL A 79 14.61 5.37 11.32
C VAL A 79 14.31 4.53 10.08
N ALA A 80 15.32 4.09 9.33
CA ALA A 80 15.16 3.20 8.18
C ALA A 80 14.46 1.90 8.56
N ARG A 81 14.89 1.26 9.66
CA ARG A 81 14.25 0.04 10.18
C ARG A 81 12.77 0.24 10.52
N ASN A 82 12.43 1.37 11.14
CA ASN A 82 11.06 1.69 11.48
C ASN A 82 10.23 2.05 10.24
N TYR A 83 10.84 2.69 9.25
CA TYR A 83 10.22 2.97 7.96
C TYR A 83 9.84 1.69 7.22
N ILE A 84 10.74 0.70 7.17
CA ILE A 84 10.49 -0.63 6.58
C ILE A 84 9.34 -1.34 7.30
N LYS A 85 9.35 -1.37 8.64
CA LYS A 85 8.26 -1.93 9.45
C LYS A 85 6.92 -1.25 9.18
N TYR A 86 6.93 0.08 9.07
CA TYR A 86 5.75 0.87 8.76
C TYR A 86 5.19 0.54 7.37
N ARG A 87 6.05 0.45 6.34
CA ARG A 87 5.67 0.01 4.99
C ARG A 87 4.98 -1.34 5.03
N PHE A 88 5.60 -2.31 5.68
CA PHE A 88 5.06 -3.67 5.79
C PHE A 88 3.70 -3.68 6.48
N LYS A 89 3.58 -3.00 7.62
CA LYS A 89 2.31 -2.88 8.36
C LYS A 89 1.20 -2.27 7.51
N ARG A 90 1.51 -1.20 6.75
CA ARG A 90 0.54 -0.60 5.82
C ARG A 90 0.20 -1.50 4.63
N ALA A 91 1.14 -2.31 4.17
CA ALA A 91 0.87 -3.28 3.10
C ALA A 91 -0.10 -4.37 3.59
N LEU A 92 0.10 -4.89 4.80
CA LEU A 92 -0.83 -5.84 5.43
C LEU A 92 -2.23 -5.24 5.63
N SER A 93 -2.32 -4.03 6.20
CA SER A 93 -3.59 -3.35 6.40
C SER A 93 -4.37 -3.17 5.10
N ARG A 94 -3.68 -2.82 4.00
CA ARG A 94 -4.33 -2.70 2.69
C ARG A 94 -4.81 -4.04 2.13
N LYS A 95 -4.03 -5.12 2.29
CA LYS A 95 -4.46 -6.46 1.87
C LYS A 95 -5.74 -6.88 2.59
N GLN A 96 -5.86 -6.56 3.87
CA GLN A 96 -7.06 -6.83 4.67
C GLN A 96 -8.25 -6.01 4.18
N ASN A 97 -8.07 -4.70 4.02
CA ASN A 97 -9.15 -3.81 3.58
C ASN A 97 -9.65 -4.14 2.17
N THR A 98 -8.78 -4.61 1.27
CA THR A 98 -9.18 -4.98 -0.10
C THR A 98 -10.16 -6.15 -0.11
N THR A 99 -9.98 -7.13 0.78
CA THR A 99 -10.93 -8.26 0.91
C THR A 99 -12.26 -7.79 1.48
N ASP A 100 -12.22 -6.94 2.52
CA ASP A 100 -13.44 -6.38 3.12
C ASP A 100 -14.20 -5.50 2.12
N GLU A 101 -13.51 -4.68 1.32
CA GLU A 101 -14.12 -3.89 0.23
C GLU A 101 -14.74 -4.77 -0.85
N SER A 102 -14.09 -5.88 -1.22
CA SER A 102 -14.65 -6.85 -2.18
C SER A 102 -15.92 -7.48 -1.65
N ILE A 103 -15.93 -7.89 -0.39
CA ILE A 103 -17.12 -8.46 0.27
C ILE A 103 -18.24 -7.42 0.35
N LEU A 104 -17.94 -6.18 0.75
CA LEU A 104 -18.91 -5.09 0.81
C LEU A 104 -19.48 -4.77 -0.56
N SER A 105 -18.66 -4.71 -1.62
CA SER A 105 -19.13 -4.46 -2.99
C SER A 105 -20.06 -5.55 -3.51
N LEU A 106 -19.85 -6.79 -3.08
CA LEU A 106 -20.74 -7.91 -3.39
C LEU A 106 -22.07 -7.81 -2.62
N LEU A 107 -22.02 -7.41 -1.35
CA LEU A 107 -23.23 -7.19 -0.52
C LEU A 107 -24.07 -6.02 -1.04
N GLU A 108 -23.43 -4.92 -1.45
CA GLU A 108 -24.09 -3.73 -2.00
C GLU A 108 -24.54 -3.90 -3.45
N CYS A 109 -24.28 -5.05 -4.06
CA CYS A 109 -24.56 -5.30 -5.50
C CYS A 109 -23.89 -4.28 -6.43
N ASN A 110 -22.76 -3.70 -6.02
CA ASN A 110 -22.01 -2.73 -6.81
C ASN A 110 -21.07 -3.40 -7.84
N ASN A 111 -20.88 -4.71 -7.76
CA ASN A 111 -20.08 -5.45 -8.72
C ASN A 111 -20.86 -5.65 -10.03
N GLU A 112 -20.31 -5.12 -11.13
CA GLU A 112 -20.97 -5.17 -12.43
C GLU A 112 -21.16 -6.59 -12.99
N LEU A 113 -20.25 -7.52 -12.69
CA LEU A 113 -20.37 -8.93 -13.08
C LEU A 113 -21.58 -9.57 -12.41
N VAL A 114 -21.79 -9.27 -11.12
CA VAL A 114 -22.95 -9.77 -10.37
C VAL A 114 -24.24 -9.07 -10.83
N LYS A 115 -24.19 -7.79 -11.23
CA LYS A 115 -25.33 -7.05 -11.77
C LYS A 115 -25.82 -7.60 -13.11
N GLN A 116 -24.90 -8.00 -13.99
CA GLN A 116 -25.24 -8.53 -15.31
C GLN A 116 -25.97 -9.88 -15.22
N GLU A 117 -25.60 -10.72 -14.24
CA GLU A 117 -26.24 -12.01 -14.02
C GLU A 117 -27.50 -11.92 -13.17
N ASN A 118 -27.72 -10.81 -12.48
CA ASN A 118 -28.89 -10.58 -11.63
C ASN A 118 -30.02 -9.94 -12.40
N SER A 119 -30.87 -10.74 -13.02
CA SER A 119 -32.14 -10.28 -13.60
C SER A 119 -33.22 -9.93 -12.55
N ASN A 120 -33.02 -10.29 -11.28
CA ASN A 120 -33.92 -10.02 -10.17
C ASN A 120 -33.44 -8.80 -9.33
N LYS A 121 -34.24 -7.73 -9.37
CA LYS A 121 -34.05 -6.53 -8.54
C LYS A 121 -34.40 -6.72 -7.05
N ASN A 122 -34.44 -7.93 -6.55
CA ASN A 122 -34.80 -8.23 -5.18
C ASN A 122 -33.58 -8.00 -4.27
N PRO A 123 -33.70 -7.31 -3.11
CA PRO A 123 -32.59 -7.03 -2.20
C PRO A 123 -32.04 -8.26 -1.47
N VAL A 124 -32.57 -9.45 -1.73
CA VAL A 124 -32.09 -10.71 -1.14
C VAL A 124 -30.87 -11.20 -1.93
N VAL A 125 -29.80 -11.52 -1.21
CA VAL A 125 -28.58 -12.13 -1.76
C VAL A 125 -28.95 -13.39 -2.55
N ASN A 126 -28.76 -13.38 -3.86
CA ASN A 126 -29.06 -14.51 -4.73
C ASN A 126 -27.94 -15.58 -4.71
N SER A 127 -28.14 -16.68 -5.43
CA SER A 127 -27.18 -17.80 -5.47
C SER A 127 -25.80 -17.35 -6.02
N VAL A 128 -25.77 -16.50 -7.04
CA VAL A 128 -24.55 -16.00 -7.66
C VAL A 128 -23.76 -15.12 -6.66
N GLN A 129 -24.42 -14.19 -5.98
CA GLN A 129 -23.78 -13.38 -4.93
C GLN A 129 -23.24 -14.25 -3.80
N ARG A 130 -23.97 -15.28 -3.37
CA ARG A 130 -23.50 -16.21 -2.33
C ARG A 130 -22.27 -16.97 -2.77
N ASP A 131 -22.23 -17.43 -4.02
CA ASP A 131 -21.09 -18.17 -4.56
C ASP A 131 -19.85 -17.29 -4.67
N TYR A 132 -19.98 -16.06 -5.17
CA TYR A 132 -18.87 -15.08 -5.20
C TYR A 132 -18.39 -14.73 -3.79
N MET A 133 -19.32 -14.48 -2.85
CA MET A 133 -18.97 -14.15 -1.47
C MET A 133 -18.29 -15.33 -0.76
N ALA A 134 -18.76 -16.55 -0.95
CA ALA A 134 -18.14 -17.77 -0.43
C ALA A 134 -16.72 -17.95 -1.01
N GLY A 135 -16.53 -17.65 -2.30
CA GLY A 135 -15.23 -17.67 -2.97
C GLY A 135 -14.25 -16.67 -2.38
N GLU A 136 -14.66 -15.42 -2.14
CA GLU A 136 -13.80 -14.38 -1.53
C GLU A 136 -13.49 -14.70 -0.07
N VAL A 137 -14.44 -15.14 0.72
CA VAL A 137 -14.21 -15.58 2.11
C VAL A 137 -13.26 -16.78 2.16
N SER A 138 -13.41 -17.78 1.27
CA SER A 138 -12.51 -18.92 1.19
C SER A 138 -11.09 -18.50 0.82
N LYS A 139 -10.91 -17.59 -0.15
CA LYS A 139 -9.60 -17.06 -0.50
C LYS A 139 -8.94 -16.36 0.67
N ASP A 140 -9.70 -15.53 1.38
CA ASP A 140 -9.18 -14.80 2.53
C ASP A 140 -8.78 -15.75 3.66
N LEU A 141 -9.62 -16.73 3.97
CA LEU A 141 -9.32 -17.75 4.98
C LEU A 141 -8.08 -18.56 4.62
N CYS A 142 -7.95 -18.99 3.36
CA CYS A 142 -6.77 -19.69 2.88
C CYS A 142 -5.51 -18.85 3.02
N LYS A 143 -5.57 -17.58 2.62
CA LYS A 143 -4.42 -16.66 2.70
C LYS A 143 -4.00 -16.35 4.13
N ARG A 144 -4.95 -16.17 5.05
CA ARG A 144 -4.66 -15.74 6.42
C ARG A 144 -4.32 -16.91 7.36
N VAL A 145 -4.87 -18.07 7.15
CA VAL A 145 -4.87 -19.16 8.16
C VAL A 145 -4.26 -20.46 7.65
N LEU A 146 -4.53 -20.85 6.40
CA LEU A 146 -4.24 -22.20 5.93
C LEU A 146 -2.97 -22.33 5.09
N VAL A 147 -2.49 -21.27 4.47
CA VAL A 147 -1.35 -21.32 3.56
C VAL A 147 -0.27 -20.33 4.02
N PRO A 148 0.99 -20.76 4.18
CA PRO A 148 2.12 -19.89 4.49
C PRO A 148 2.28 -18.79 3.42
N GLU A 149 2.74 -17.58 3.85
CA GLU A 149 2.86 -16.42 2.96
C GLU A 149 3.80 -16.63 1.77
N ASP A 150 4.81 -17.46 1.92
CA ASP A 150 5.79 -17.81 0.90
C ASP A 150 5.21 -18.61 -0.28
N VAL A 151 4.01 -19.18 -0.13
CA VAL A 151 3.33 -19.94 -1.18
C VAL A 151 2.43 -19.07 -2.05
N TRP A 152 2.12 -17.82 -1.62
CA TRP A 152 1.24 -16.89 -2.33
C TRP A 152 1.96 -15.81 -3.16
N ASN A 153 3.29 -15.87 -3.20
CA ASN A 153 4.12 -14.93 -3.98
C ASN A 153 4.39 -15.43 -5.40
#